data_f508e414120119cd36e91153b6aa8076
#
_entry.id   f508e414120119cd36e91153b6aa8076
#
_cell.length_a   1.000
_cell.length_b   1.000
_cell.length_c   1.000
_cell.angle_alpha   90.00
_cell.angle_beta   90.00
_cell.angle_gamma   90.00
#
_symmetry.space_group_name_H-M   'P 1'
#
loop_
_entity.id
_entity.type
_entity.pdbx_description
1 polymer ?
#
loop_
_entity_poly.entity_id
_entity_poly.type
_entity_poly.pdbx_seq_one_letter_code
_entity_poly.pdbx_strand_id
1 'polypeptide(L)'
;MSAIPVRVRFAPSPTGPLHMGGVRTALYNYLFAKKHNGTFLIRIEDTDQTRFVPGAQDYIMDALAWCGIMPTEGPGLGGNYGPYVQSERKEMYKPYAEQLITEDKAYYAFDSAEDLDRMRD
;
A
#
# COMPACT_ATOMS: atom_id res chain seq x y z
N MET A 1 28.33 -8.86 9.17
CA MET A 1 26.88 -8.61 9.27
C MET A 1 26.32 -8.60 7.86
N SER A 2 25.41 -9.51 7.52
CA SER A 2 24.72 -9.44 6.21
C SER A 2 23.87 -8.16 6.19
N ALA A 3 24.06 -7.34 5.15
CA ALA A 3 23.24 -6.14 4.98
C ALA A 3 21.77 -6.56 4.85
N ILE A 4 20.87 -5.85 5.53
CA ILE A 4 19.42 -6.07 5.40
C ILE A 4 19.06 -5.82 3.94
N PRO A 5 18.38 -6.76 3.26
CA PRO A 5 17.99 -6.58 1.87
C PRO A 5 17.11 -5.34 1.69
N VAL A 6 17.42 -4.52 0.72
CA VAL A 6 16.60 -3.34 0.40
C VAL A 6 15.26 -3.81 -0.17
N ARG A 7 14.18 -3.37 0.45
CA ARG A 7 12.81 -3.58 -0.04
C ARG A 7 12.05 -2.25 -0.01
N VAL A 8 11.56 -1.84 -1.13
CA VAL A 8 10.83 -0.57 -1.29
C VAL A 8 9.47 -0.81 -1.92
N ARG A 9 8.51 0.06 -1.59
CA ARG A 9 7.11 -0.12 -1.97
C ARG A 9 6.54 1.14 -2.61
N PHE A 10 5.88 0.97 -3.74
CA PHE A 10 4.89 1.90 -4.23
C PHE A 10 3.49 1.44 -3.75
N ALA A 11 2.70 2.36 -3.23
CA ALA A 11 1.42 2.06 -2.58
C ALA A 11 0.29 2.95 -3.15
N PRO A 12 -0.12 2.76 -4.42
CA PRO A 12 -1.17 3.57 -5.02
C PRO A 12 -2.56 3.17 -4.51
N SER A 13 -3.44 4.17 -4.41
CA SER A 13 -4.88 3.92 -4.21
C SER A 13 -5.56 3.81 -5.58
N PRO A 14 -6.45 2.81 -5.79
CA PRO A 14 -7.12 2.58 -7.08
C PRO A 14 -8.34 3.52 -7.23
N THR A 15 -8.12 4.81 -7.13
CA THR A 15 -9.16 5.87 -7.17
C THR A 15 -9.27 6.56 -8.52
N GLY A 16 -8.57 6.05 -9.54
CA GLY A 16 -8.55 6.57 -10.89
C GLY A 16 -7.22 6.35 -11.61
N PRO A 17 -7.00 7.06 -12.71
CA PRO A 17 -5.77 6.93 -13.51
C PRO A 17 -4.51 7.28 -12.71
N LEU A 18 -3.42 6.56 -12.99
CA LEU A 18 -2.12 6.89 -12.43
C LEU A 18 -1.61 8.19 -13.06
N HIS A 19 -1.45 9.23 -12.26
CA HIS A 19 -0.91 10.51 -12.71
C HIS A 19 0.62 10.58 -12.58
N MET A 20 1.25 11.59 -13.21
CA MET A 20 2.70 11.76 -13.25
C MET A 20 3.36 11.79 -11.87
N GLY A 21 2.70 12.31 -10.84
CA GLY A 21 3.19 12.27 -9.46
C GLY A 21 3.34 10.85 -8.93
N GLY A 22 2.38 9.97 -9.22
CA GLY A 22 2.43 8.54 -8.88
C GLY A 22 3.56 7.83 -9.64
N VAL A 23 3.67 8.07 -10.95
CA VAL A 23 4.76 7.51 -11.78
C VAL A 23 6.13 7.94 -11.24
N ARG A 24 6.30 9.21 -10.89
CA ARG A 24 7.55 9.72 -10.29
C ARG A 24 7.88 8.98 -9.00
N THR A 25 6.92 8.79 -8.11
CA THR A 25 7.11 8.06 -6.85
C THR A 25 7.51 6.60 -7.11
N ALA A 26 6.84 5.92 -8.05
CA ALA A 26 7.19 4.57 -8.46
C ALA A 26 8.61 4.51 -9.04
N LEU A 27 8.99 5.46 -9.89
CA LEU A 27 10.32 5.53 -10.51
C LEU A 27 11.43 5.68 -9.45
N TYR A 28 11.28 6.55 -8.46
CA TYR A 28 12.27 6.67 -7.38
C TYR A 28 12.45 5.36 -6.63
N ASN A 29 11.37 4.70 -6.27
CA ASN A 29 11.43 3.39 -5.61
C ASN A 29 12.11 2.35 -6.49
N TYR A 30 11.75 2.29 -7.77
CA TYR A 30 12.33 1.36 -8.74
C TYR A 30 13.84 1.57 -8.90
N LEU A 31 14.28 2.80 -9.11
CA LEU A 31 15.70 3.13 -9.28
C LEU A 31 16.50 2.85 -8.01
N PHE A 32 15.93 3.14 -6.83
CA PHE A 32 16.57 2.82 -5.56
C PHE A 32 16.73 1.31 -5.38
N ALA A 33 15.68 0.53 -5.65
CA ALA A 33 15.77 -0.93 -5.61
C ALA A 33 16.84 -1.46 -6.59
N LYS A 34 16.84 -0.97 -7.82
CA LYS A 34 17.84 -1.35 -8.84
C LYS A 34 19.26 -1.05 -8.39
N LYS A 35 19.52 0.15 -7.87
CA LYS A 35 20.84 0.57 -7.39
C LYS A 35 21.40 -0.35 -6.30
N HIS A 36 20.51 -0.89 -5.46
CA HIS A 36 20.90 -1.69 -4.30
C HIS A 36 20.66 -3.20 -4.49
N ASN A 37 20.38 -3.67 -5.70
CA ASN A 37 19.97 -5.05 -5.98
C ASN A 37 18.84 -5.52 -5.07
N GLY A 38 17.92 -4.62 -4.76
CA GLY A 38 16.80 -4.80 -3.86
C GLY A 38 15.50 -5.19 -4.58
N THR A 39 14.43 -5.29 -3.81
CA THR A 39 13.09 -5.60 -4.29
C THR A 39 12.26 -4.34 -4.42
N PHE A 40 11.65 -4.13 -5.59
CA PHE A 40 10.59 -3.15 -5.80
C PHE A 40 9.25 -3.87 -5.81
N LEU A 41 8.36 -3.53 -4.89
CA LEU A 41 7.03 -4.11 -4.78
C LEU A 41 5.94 -3.06 -4.92
N ILE A 42 4.76 -3.50 -5.33
CA ILE A 42 3.54 -2.70 -5.32
C ILE A 42 2.53 -3.33 -4.35
N ARG A 43 1.83 -2.48 -3.58
CA ARG A 43 0.65 -2.89 -2.81
C ARG A 43 -0.46 -1.88 -3.03
N ILE A 44 -1.57 -2.36 -3.53
CA ILE A 44 -2.76 -1.55 -3.78
C ILE A 44 -3.41 -1.18 -2.44
N GLU A 45 -3.59 0.13 -2.21
CA GLU A 45 -4.22 0.68 -1.02
C GLU A 45 -5.68 1.04 -1.31
N ASP A 46 -6.53 0.04 -1.30
CA ASP A 46 -7.97 0.12 -1.65
C ASP A 46 -8.89 0.26 -0.43
N THR A 47 -8.39 0.81 0.67
CA THR A 47 -9.16 0.96 1.92
C THR A 47 -10.33 1.92 1.79
N ASP A 48 -10.24 2.93 0.93
CA ASP A 48 -11.33 3.86 0.66
C ASP A 48 -12.24 3.32 -0.45
N GLN A 49 -13.21 2.52 -0.05
CA GLN A 49 -14.16 1.89 -0.97
C GLN A 49 -15.12 2.90 -1.62
N THR A 50 -15.27 4.10 -1.06
CA THR A 50 -16.14 5.13 -1.64
C THR A 50 -15.55 5.75 -2.90
N ARG A 51 -14.22 5.73 -3.04
CA ARG A 51 -13.48 6.24 -4.20
C ARG A 51 -12.91 5.13 -5.08
N PHE A 52 -13.23 3.88 -4.80
CA PHE A 52 -12.77 2.76 -5.62
C PHE A 52 -13.29 2.85 -7.05
N VAL A 53 -12.40 2.71 -8.02
CA VAL A 53 -12.75 2.71 -9.45
C VAL A 53 -12.44 1.33 -10.04
N PRO A 54 -13.45 0.60 -10.53
CA PRO A 54 -13.24 -0.69 -11.19
C PRO A 54 -12.23 -0.57 -12.34
N GLY A 55 -11.29 -1.53 -12.43
CA GLY A 55 -10.24 -1.53 -13.46
C GLY A 55 -9.06 -0.60 -13.18
N ALA A 56 -9.11 0.26 -12.15
CA ALA A 56 -8.00 1.17 -11.83
C ALA A 56 -6.72 0.42 -11.44
N GLN A 57 -6.83 -0.74 -10.79
CA GLN A 57 -5.68 -1.58 -10.45
C GLN A 57 -4.95 -2.06 -11.71
N ASP A 58 -5.69 -2.61 -12.67
CA ASP A 58 -5.11 -3.09 -13.94
C ASP A 58 -4.48 -1.94 -14.72
N TYR A 59 -5.17 -0.79 -14.77
CA TYR A 59 -4.64 0.42 -15.39
C TYR A 59 -3.31 0.87 -14.74
N ILE A 60 -3.20 0.83 -13.41
CA ILE A 60 -1.96 1.16 -12.71
C ILE A 60 -0.83 0.22 -13.12
N MET A 61 -1.09 -1.09 -13.17
CA MET A 61 -0.11 -2.10 -13.58
C MET A 61 0.34 -1.91 -15.03
N ASP A 62 -0.60 -1.67 -15.94
CA ASP A 62 -0.34 -1.43 -17.35
C ASP A 62 0.47 -0.13 -17.56
N ALA A 63 0.13 0.94 -16.86
CA ALA A 63 0.86 2.19 -16.92
C ALA A 63 2.30 2.06 -16.44
N LEU A 64 2.54 1.31 -15.35
CA LEU A 64 3.89 1.02 -14.87
C LEU A 64 4.66 0.15 -15.87
N ALA A 65 4.01 -0.84 -16.45
CA ALA A 65 4.60 -1.68 -17.49
C ALA A 65 5.01 -0.85 -18.71
N TRP A 66 4.13 0.04 -19.18
CA TRP A 66 4.40 0.95 -20.30
C TRP A 66 5.60 1.87 -20.02
N CYS A 67 5.74 2.33 -18.76
CA CYS A 67 6.90 3.13 -18.32
C CYS A 67 8.18 2.31 -18.13
N GLY A 68 8.15 0.98 -18.25
CA GLY A 68 9.28 0.11 -17.94
C GLY A 68 9.61 0.00 -16.44
N ILE A 69 8.69 0.38 -15.57
CA ILE A 69 8.83 0.38 -14.10
C ILE A 69 8.10 -0.85 -13.53
N MET A 70 8.65 -2.04 -13.76
CA MET A 70 7.98 -3.27 -13.32
C MET A 70 8.34 -3.65 -11.88
N PRO A 71 7.33 -3.82 -11.01
CA PRO A 71 7.56 -4.43 -9.72
C PRO A 71 7.89 -5.92 -9.85
N THR A 72 8.60 -6.45 -8.86
CA THR A 72 8.94 -7.87 -8.76
C THR A 72 8.02 -8.63 -7.81
N GLU A 73 7.24 -7.91 -7.00
CA GLU A 73 6.22 -8.46 -6.12
C GLU A 73 4.96 -7.57 -6.15
N GLY A 74 3.80 -8.17 -6.09
CA GLY A 74 2.55 -7.42 -6.11
C GLY A 74 1.33 -8.27 -6.47
N PRO A 75 0.15 -7.64 -6.65
CA PRO A 75 -1.05 -8.34 -7.12
C PRO A 75 -0.77 -9.04 -8.45
N GLY A 76 -1.13 -10.31 -8.54
CA GLY A 76 -0.90 -11.14 -9.74
C GLY A 76 0.56 -11.56 -9.98
N LEU A 77 1.55 -10.94 -9.32
CA LEU A 77 2.97 -11.28 -9.44
C LEU A 77 3.45 -12.25 -8.36
N GLY A 78 2.73 -12.32 -7.24
CA GLY A 78 3.12 -13.11 -6.10
C GLY A 78 4.20 -12.44 -5.23
N GLY A 79 4.85 -13.24 -4.38
CA GLY A 79 5.86 -12.83 -3.40
C GLY A 79 5.60 -13.45 -2.03
N ASN A 80 6.57 -13.30 -1.12
CA ASN A 80 6.53 -13.98 0.19
C ASN A 80 5.73 -13.22 1.26
N TYR A 81 5.22 -12.02 0.97
CA TYR A 81 4.61 -11.12 1.95
C TYR A 81 3.20 -10.65 1.53
N GLY A 82 2.54 -11.46 0.71
CA GLY A 82 1.15 -11.24 0.33
C GLY A 82 0.17 -11.33 1.52
N PRO A 83 -1.09 -11.00 1.28
CA PRO A 83 -1.64 -10.42 0.03
C PRO A 83 -1.15 -8.99 -0.24
N TYR A 84 -1.20 -8.57 -1.51
CA TYR A 84 -0.72 -7.26 -1.96
C TYR A 84 -1.85 -6.28 -2.33
N VAL A 85 -3.04 -6.56 -1.88
CA VAL A 85 -4.20 -5.67 -1.87
C VAL A 85 -4.57 -5.41 -0.42
N GLN A 86 -4.71 -4.16 -0.03
CA GLN A 86 -4.83 -3.77 1.38
C GLN A 86 -6.10 -4.32 2.03
N SER A 87 -7.23 -4.32 1.31
CA SER A 87 -8.50 -4.87 1.81
C SER A 87 -8.41 -6.36 2.17
N GLU A 88 -7.60 -7.13 1.47
CA GLU A 88 -7.37 -8.55 1.72
C GLU A 88 -6.53 -8.82 2.98
N ARG A 89 -5.90 -7.78 3.55
CA ARG A 89 -5.03 -7.85 4.72
C ARG A 89 -5.76 -7.55 6.03
N LYS A 90 -7.03 -7.21 6.00
CA LYS A 90 -7.79 -6.71 7.15
C LYS A 90 -7.66 -7.62 8.37
N GLU A 91 -7.83 -8.91 8.20
CA GLU A 91 -7.75 -9.88 9.30
C GLU A 91 -6.36 -9.98 9.93
N MET A 92 -5.31 -9.66 9.18
CA MET A 92 -3.93 -9.69 9.69
C MET A 92 -3.65 -8.58 10.71
N TYR A 93 -4.41 -7.49 10.72
CA TYR A 93 -4.16 -6.32 11.57
C TYR A 93 -4.81 -6.43 12.94
N LYS A 94 -5.89 -7.20 13.07
CA LYS A 94 -6.63 -7.37 14.31
C LYS A 94 -5.74 -7.80 15.49
N PRO A 95 -4.90 -8.87 15.38
CA PRO A 95 -4.03 -9.27 16.47
C PRO A 95 -3.07 -8.18 16.94
N TYR A 96 -2.56 -7.36 16.00
CA TYR A 96 -1.64 -6.26 16.36
C TYR A 96 -2.38 -5.13 17.08
N ALA A 97 -3.62 -4.81 16.67
CA ALA A 97 -4.44 -3.84 17.38
C ALA A 97 -4.77 -4.32 18.80
N GLU A 98 -5.15 -5.58 18.97
CA GLU A 98 -5.41 -6.19 20.25
C GLU A 98 -4.17 -6.22 21.15
N GLN A 99 -3.00 -6.50 20.58
CA GLN A 99 -1.73 -6.42 21.29
C GLN A 99 -1.48 -5.00 21.83
N LEU A 100 -1.66 -3.97 21.02
CA LEU A 100 -1.49 -2.57 21.47
C LEU A 100 -2.43 -2.21 22.62
N ILE A 101 -3.67 -2.70 22.61
CA ILE A 101 -4.62 -2.51 23.71
C ILE A 101 -4.13 -3.23 24.97
N THR A 102 -3.65 -4.47 24.85
CA THR A 102 -3.11 -5.26 25.96
C THR A 102 -1.88 -4.59 26.58
N GLU A 103 -1.08 -3.89 25.78
CA GLU A 103 0.11 -3.16 26.21
C GLU A 103 -0.16 -1.70 26.66
N ASP A 104 -1.44 -1.32 26.85
CA ASP A 104 -1.88 0.05 27.20
C ASP A 104 -1.38 1.15 26.23
N LYS A 105 -1.15 0.77 24.96
CA LYS A 105 -0.71 1.69 23.90
C LYS A 105 -1.83 2.13 22.97
N ALA A 106 -3.00 1.54 23.10
CA ALA A 106 -4.22 1.89 22.37
C ALA A 106 -5.45 1.65 23.26
N TYR A 107 -6.56 2.22 22.88
CA TYR A 107 -7.86 2.04 23.56
C TYR A 107 -8.98 1.98 22.52
N TYR A 108 -10.12 1.42 22.94
CA TYR A 108 -11.33 1.44 22.13
C TYR A 108 -11.95 2.83 22.14
N ALA A 109 -12.12 3.43 20.96
CA ALA A 109 -12.90 4.66 20.78
C ALA A 109 -14.25 4.32 20.16
N PHE A 110 -15.31 4.95 20.67
CA PHE A 110 -16.70 4.71 20.25
C PHE A 110 -17.36 5.98 19.70
N ASP A 111 -16.53 6.92 19.23
CA ASP A 111 -16.99 8.18 18.67
C ASP A 111 -17.72 7.95 17.33
N SER A 112 -18.83 8.64 17.15
CA SER A 112 -19.54 8.65 15.86
C SER A 112 -18.83 9.52 14.82
N ALA A 113 -19.23 9.42 13.55
CA ALA A 113 -18.70 10.29 12.51
C ALA A 113 -18.97 11.78 12.82
N GLU A 114 -20.17 12.08 13.35
CA GLU A 114 -20.54 13.43 13.79
C GLU A 114 -19.71 13.93 14.97
N ASP A 115 -19.28 13.05 15.88
CA ASP A 115 -18.39 13.41 16.98
C ASP A 115 -17.01 13.77 16.46
N LEU A 116 -16.48 12.97 15.52
CA LEU A 116 -15.18 13.23 14.87
C LEU A 116 -15.19 14.55 14.06
N ASP A 117 -16.28 14.85 13.37
CA ASP A 117 -16.40 16.10 12.61
C ASP A 117 -16.46 17.30 13.57
N ARG A 118 -17.17 17.21 14.69
CA ARG A 118 -17.18 18.26 15.73
C ARG A 118 -15.83 18.49 16.41
N MET A 119 -14.97 17.48 16.47
CA MET A 119 -13.62 17.63 17.03
C MET A 119 -12.63 18.32 16.08
N ARG A 120 -12.96 18.39 14.77
CA ARG A 120 -12.11 19.04 13.75
C ARG A 120 -12.35 20.54 13.60
N ASP A 121 -13.52 21.02 14.04
CA ASP A 121 -13.91 22.43 14.04
C ASP A 121 -13.41 23.16 15.30
#